data_5c96c3cf7e1fb6ccad1ef71ba94b0e54
#
_entry.id   5c96c3cf7e1fb6ccad1ef71ba94b0e54
#
_cell.length_a   1.000
_cell.length_b   1.000
_cell.length_c   1.000
_cell.angle_alpha   90.00
_cell.angle_beta   90.00
_cell.angle_gamma   90.00
#
_symmetry.space_group_name_H-M   'P 1'
#
loop_
_entity.id
_entity.type
_entity.pdbx_description
1 polymer ?
#
loop_
_entity_poly.entity_id
_entity_poly.type
_entity_poly.pdbx_seq_one_letter_code
_entity_poly.pdbx_strand_id
1 'polypeptide(L)'
;MNKIIVSISDKNEINLYKNADSFIVSNKQFCVKYPSSMSKEDIKDAVNLAHSLNKEIILNINKVYLNDELESLEEFIDEFKMVDGFMIADLGAFNILKRKGLSNKAIYNPETLVVNYFDMNFCFDLNMKSVVLSKEMTLDNIIKSIDHAKKDVIIYSFGFYHMFYSRRKLVKNYFDEIKEKDKHEKEHLLLKEATRENMYHIYQDDNGTIITNSDIFCNLNYLDEIKGDYLIDSYDLDSEYINDVINAYRRKIDGQYVDIEEIKNDKYSFTEGFLFRKIGAR
;
A
#
# COMPACT_ATOMS: atom_id res chain seq x y z
N MET A 1 -4.76 -15.61 -12.76
CA MET A 1 -5.90 -15.40 -11.83
C MET A 1 -5.57 -14.15 -11.05
N ASN A 2 -6.42 -13.15 -11.08
CA ASN A 2 -6.16 -11.87 -10.42
C ASN A 2 -6.21 -12.07 -8.90
N LYS A 3 -5.13 -11.77 -8.20
CA LYS A 3 -5.02 -11.93 -6.74
C LYS A 3 -5.60 -10.70 -6.02
N ILE A 4 -6.17 -10.92 -4.85
CA ILE A 4 -6.49 -9.87 -3.90
C ILE A 4 -5.39 -9.85 -2.84
N ILE A 5 -4.67 -8.73 -2.74
CA ILE A 5 -3.62 -8.47 -1.77
C ILE A 5 -4.16 -7.45 -0.78
N VAL A 6 -4.13 -7.74 0.51
CA VAL A 6 -4.68 -6.84 1.53
C VAL A 6 -3.66 -6.56 2.64
N SER A 7 -3.56 -5.30 3.07
CA SER A 7 -2.81 -4.95 4.28
C SER A 7 -3.58 -5.38 5.52
N ILE A 8 -2.89 -5.92 6.52
CA ILE A 8 -3.49 -6.35 7.78
C ILE A 8 -2.83 -5.69 8.98
N SER A 9 -3.63 -5.45 10.00
CA SER A 9 -3.20 -4.86 11.26
C SER A 9 -2.94 -5.89 12.35
N ASP A 10 -3.58 -7.04 12.25
CA ASP A 10 -3.50 -8.15 13.20
C ASP A 10 -3.51 -9.49 12.45
N LYS A 11 -2.78 -10.48 12.97
CA LYS A 11 -2.72 -11.82 12.37
C LYS A 11 -4.08 -12.55 12.32
N ASN A 12 -5.02 -12.19 13.20
CA ASN A 12 -6.37 -12.77 13.22
C ASN A 12 -7.19 -12.37 11.99
N GLU A 13 -6.87 -11.24 11.34
CA GLU A 13 -7.52 -10.80 10.10
C GLU A 13 -7.30 -11.78 8.94
N ILE A 14 -6.24 -12.61 8.98
CA ILE A 14 -6.02 -13.68 8.01
C ILE A 14 -7.19 -14.67 7.97
N ASN A 15 -7.78 -14.98 9.12
CA ASN A 15 -8.95 -15.85 9.20
C ASN A 15 -10.25 -15.15 8.81
N LEU A 16 -10.32 -13.83 9.01
CA LEU A 16 -11.46 -13.01 8.60
C LEU A 16 -11.49 -12.85 7.07
N TYR A 17 -10.36 -12.53 6.45
CA TYR A 17 -10.24 -12.22 5.02
C TYR A 17 -10.06 -13.48 4.16
N LYS A 18 -11.02 -14.39 4.22
CA LYS A 18 -10.94 -15.71 3.55
C LYS A 18 -10.75 -15.61 2.03
N ASN A 19 -11.31 -14.57 1.41
CA ASN A 19 -11.26 -14.34 -0.03
C ASN A 19 -10.07 -13.51 -0.51
N ALA A 20 -9.15 -13.10 0.39
CA ALA A 20 -7.84 -12.56 0.02
C ALA A 20 -6.86 -13.69 -0.30
N ASP A 21 -5.90 -13.42 -1.20
CA ASP A 21 -4.88 -14.38 -1.63
C ASP A 21 -3.53 -14.13 -0.96
N SER A 22 -3.25 -12.85 -0.63
CA SER A 22 -1.97 -12.43 -0.03
C SER A 22 -2.21 -11.36 1.02
N PHE A 23 -1.38 -11.37 2.07
CA PHE A 23 -1.47 -10.38 3.15
C PHE A 23 -0.18 -9.57 3.25
N ILE A 24 -0.33 -8.24 3.42
CA ILE A 24 0.80 -7.35 3.70
C ILE A 24 0.86 -7.16 5.21
N VAL A 25 1.99 -7.53 5.79
CA VAL A 25 2.34 -7.33 7.20
C VAL A 25 3.45 -6.30 7.33
N SER A 26 3.51 -5.60 8.46
CA SER A 26 4.50 -4.55 8.67
C SER A 26 4.99 -4.48 10.10
N ASN A 27 6.23 -4.00 10.25
CA ASN A 27 6.83 -3.68 11.53
C ASN A 27 7.17 -2.18 11.57
N LYS A 28 6.82 -1.48 12.65
CA LYS A 28 6.94 -0.01 12.77
C LYS A 28 8.36 0.49 12.49
N GLN A 29 9.38 -0.28 12.78
CA GLN A 29 10.78 0.14 12.57
C GLN A 29 11.13 0.26 11.07
N PHE A 30 10.50 -0.55 10.20
CA PHE A 30 10.90 -0.73 8.81
C PHE A 30 9.85 -0.29 7.80
N CYS A 31 8.70 0.20 8.25
CA CYS A 31 7.65 0.67 7.36
C CYS A 31 7.14 2.06 7.73
N VAL A 32 6.47 2.67 6.78
CA VAL A 32 5.71 3.91 6.95
C VAL A 32 4.28 3.68 6.45
N LYS A 33 3.31 4.39 7.04
CA LYS A 33 1.89 4.26 6.68
C LYS A 33 1.41 2.80 6.72
N TYR A 34 1.23 2.26 7.91
CA TYR A 34 0.41 1.05 8.08
C TYR A 34 -0.21 1.05 9.47
N PRO A 35 -1.45 0.53 9.59
CA PRO A 35 -2.32 0.82 10.74
C PRO A 35 -1.79 0.26 12.04
N SER A 36 -1.05 -0.80 11.97
CA SER A 36 -0.42 -1.37 13.16
C SER A 36 0.97 -1.91 12.86
N SER A 37 1.77 -1.88 13.87
CA SER A 37 3.08 -2.48 13.85
C SER A 37 2.98 -3.83 14.54
N MET A 38 3.02 -4.89 13.77
CA MET A 38 3.14 -6.23 14.33
C MET A 38 4.52 -6.42 14.97
N SER A 39 4.56 -7.14 16.09
CA SER A 39 5.82 -7.65 16.64
C SER A 39 6.47 -8.63 15.66
N LYS A 40 7.76 -8.90 15.83
CA LYS A 40 8.45 -9.91 15.00
C LYS A 40 7.83 -11.29 15.17
N GLU A 41 7.40 -11.61 16.37
CA GLU A 41 6.71 -12.86 16.72
C GLU A 41 5.36 -12.97 16.02
N ASP A 42 4.55 -11.90 16.05
CA ASP A 42 3.26 -11.89 15.36
C ASP A 42 3.40 -12.01 13.85
N ILE A 43 4.46 -11.42 13.26
CA ILE A 43 4.75 -11.60 11.84
C ILE A 43 5.10 -13.05 11.52
N LYS A 44 5.90 -13.74 12.37
CA LYS A 44 6.20 -15.16 12.19
C LYS A 44 4.95 -16.03 12.31
N ASP A 45 4.09 -15.72 13.27
CA ASP A 45 2.80 -16.40 13.42
C ASP A 45 1.90 -16.17 12.20
N ALA A 46 1.84 -14.94 11.70
CA ALA A 46 1.09 -14.60 10.49
C ALA A 46 1.59 -15.37 9.25
N VAL A 47 2.93 -15.52 9.10
CA VAL A 47 3.53 -16.34 8.03
C VAL A 47 3.08 -17.79 8.14
N ASN A 48 3.21 -18.39 9.33
CA ASN A 48 2.82 -19.78 9.55
C ASN A 48 1.32 -20.00 9.28
N LEU A 49 0.48 -19.09 9.77
CA LEU A 49 -0.98 -19.18 9.57
C LEU A 49 -1.33 -19.05 8.08
N ALA A 50 -0.83 -18.03 7.38
CA ALA A 50 -1.10 -17.83 5.96
C ALA A 50 -0.64 -19.02 5.11
N HIS A 51 0.58 -19.51 5.33
CA HIS A 51 1.11 -20.70 4.63
C HIS A 51 0.28 -21.96 4.90
N SER A 52 -0.24 -22.14 6.11
CA SER A 52 -1.15 -23.26 6.42
C SER A 52 -2.45 -23.21 5.62
N LEU A 53 -2.84 -22.01 5.18
CA LEU A 53 -4.03 -21.74 4.34
C LEU A 53 -3.69 -21.62 2.85
N ASN A 54 -2.45 -21.93 2.43
CA ASN A 54 -1.94 -21.73 1.07
C ASN A 54 -2.05 -20.29 0.56
N LYS A 55 -1.82 -19.32 1.43
CA LYS A 55 -1.84 -17.88 1.14
C LYS A 55 -0.44 -17.27 1.30
N GLU A 56 -0.17 -16.16 0.59
CA GLU A 56 1.12 -15.49 0.61
C GLU A 56 1.21 -14.42 1.69
N ILE A 57 2.42 -14.22 2.24
CA ILE A 57 2.77 -13.07 3.09
C ILE A 57 3.78 -12.18 2.38
N ILE A 58 3.46 -10.89 2.34
CA ILE A 58 4.32 -9.82 1.84
C ILE A 58 4.75 -8.97 3.03
N LEU A 59 6.05 -8.92 3.31
CA LEU A 59 6.59 -8.06 4.36
C LEU A 59 6.84 -6.66 3.81
N ASN A 60 6.17 -5.67 4.39
CA ASN A 60 6.33 -4.28 3.97
C ASN A 60 7.54 -3.64 4.65
N ILE A 61 8.50 -3.19 3.85
CA ILE A 61 9.70 -2.46 4.24
C ILE A 61 9.85 -1.20 3.38
N ASN A 62 8.77 -0.41 3.29
CA ASN A 62 8.63 0.71 2.35
C ASN A 62 9.18 2.04 2.88
N LYS A 63 9.92 2.03 3.97
CA LYS A 63 10.59 3.22 4.50
C LYS A 63 11.70 3.68 3.54
N VAL A 64 11.98 4.98 3.51
CA VAL A 64 13.21 5.52 2.91
C VAL A 64 14.31 5.47 3.96
N TYR A 65 15.37 4.71 3.72
CA TYR A 65 16.41 4.41 4.71
C TYR A 65 17.57 5.39 4.66
N LEU A 66 18.09 5.76 5.85
CA LEU A 66 19.37 6.43 6.00
C LEU A 66 20.49 5.39 6.13
N ASN A 67 21.74 5.82 5.94
CA ASN A 67 22.89 4.91 5.94
C ASN A 67 23.05 4.10 7.24
N ASP A 68 22.74 4.71 8.38
CA ASP A 68 22.80 4.11 9.71
C ASP A 68 21.67 3.11 10.01
N GLU A 69 20.67 3.05 9.15
CA GLU A 69 19.53 2.13 9.27
C GLU A 69 19.71 0.86 8.41
N LEU A 70 20.66 0.85 7.48
CA LEU A 70 20.79 -0.24 6.50
C LEU A 70 21.25 -1.56 7.11
N GLU A 71 22.08 -1.55 8.15
CA GLU A 71 22.53 -2.75 8.85
C GLU A 71 21.35 -3.45 9.53
N SER A 72 20.53 -2.69 10.27
CA SER A 72 19.34 -3.24 10.94
C SER A 72 18.28 -3.75 9.94
N LEU A 73 18.15 -3.08 8.77
CA LEU A 73 17.31 -3.57 7.69
C LEU A 73 17.83 -4.89 7.12
N GLU A 74 19.14 -5.02 6.94
CA GLU A 74 19.76 -6.24 6.43
C GLU A 74 19.55 -7.43 7.36
N GLU A 75 19.69 -7.23 8.66
CA GLU A 75 19.39 -8.25 9.69
C GLU A 75 17.90 -8.62 9.68
N PHE A 76 17.01 -7.64 9.56
CA PHE A 76 15.56 -7.87 9.49
C PHE A 76 15.16 -8.69 8.26
N ILE A 77 15.73 -8.38 7.09
CA ILE A 77 15.51 -9.18 5.88
C ILE A 77 16.01 -10.63 6.08
N ASP A 78 17.16 -10.82 6.74
CA ASP A 78 17.70 -12.16 7.01
C ASP A 78 16.77 -12.98 7.91
N GLU A 79 16.19 -12.34 8.92
CA GLU A 79 15.24 -12.98 9.84
C GLU A 79 13.94 -13.41 9.14
N PHE A 80 13.51 -12.68 8.12
CA PHE A 80 12.23 -12.89 7.45
C PHE A 80 12.34 -13.42 6.01
N LYS A 81 13.41 -14.15 5.66
CA LYS A 81 13.56 -14.74 4.31
C LYS A 81 12.45 -15.70 3.90
N MET A 82 11.67 -16.20 4.87
CA MET A 82 10.58 -17.14 4.64
C MET A 82 9.35 -16.47 3.99
N VAL A 83 9.19 -15.14 4.04
CA VAL A 83 8.05 -14.45 3.41
C VAL A 83 8.07 -14.61 1.88
N ASP A 84 6.92 -14.45 1.24
CA ASP A 84 6.75 -14.63 -0.20
C ASP A 84 7.10 -13.40 -1.02
N GLY A 85 7.14 -12.23 -0.37
CA GLY A 85 7.52 -10.96 -0.98
C GLY A 85 8.00 -9.92 0.02
N PHE A 86 8.81 -8.98 -0.46
CA PHE A 86 9.20 -7.77 0.26
C PHE A 86 8.70 -6.56 -0.52
N MET A 87 7.76 -5.81 0.03
CA MET A 87 7.30 -4.55 -0.58
C MET A 87 8.25 -3.43 -0.19
N ILE A 88 8.88 -2.82 -1.18
CA ILE A 88 9.92 -1.80 -1.02
C ILE A 88 9.55 -0.51 -1.77
N ALA A 89 9.99 0.63 -1.27
CA ALA A 89 9.97 1.92 -1.98
C ALA A 89 11.37 2.46 -2.27
N ASP A 90 12.38 1.93 -1.61
CA ASP A 90 13.77 2.39 -1.62
C ASP A 90 14.66 1.44 -2.42
N LEU A 91 15.45 1.99 -3.37
CA LEU A 91 16.36 1.18 -4.19
C LEU A 91 17.58 0.67 -3.41
N GLY A 92 17.91 1.28 -2.27
CA GLY A 92 18.91 0.75 -1.34
C GLY A 92 18.43 -0.57 -0.72
N ALA A 93 17.16 -0.63 -0.29
CA ALA A 93 16.52 -1.87 0.17
C ALA A 93 16.51 -2.94 -0.94
N PHE A 94 16.20 -2.55 -2.19
CA PHE A 94 16.32 -3.48 -3.32
C PHE A 94 17.74 -4.03 -3.49
N ASN A 95 18.76 -3.17 -3.36
CA ASN A 95 20.14 -3.62 -3.50
C ASN A 95 20.54 -4.63 -2.40
N ILE A 96 20.04 -4.47 -1.18
CA ILE A 96 20.21 -5.47 -0.11
C ILE A 96 19.58 -6.80 -0.52
N LEU A 97 18.30 -6.80 -0.95
CA LEU A 97 17.62 -7.99 -1.44
C LEU A 97 18.40 -8.66 -2.57
N LYS A 98 18.90 -7.88 -3.53
CA LYS A 98 19.69 -8.37 -4.66
C LYS A 98 20.97 -9.06 -4.21
N ARG A 99 21.74 -8.45 -3.29
CA ARG A 99 22.97 -9.06 -2.74
C ARG A 99 22.70 -10.38 -2.01
N LYS A 100 21.51 -10.51 -1.41
CA LYS A 100 21.07 -11.73 -0.72
C LYS A 100 20.43 -12.79 -1.64
N GLY A 101 20.37 -12.53 -2.95
CA GLY A 101 19.72 -13.45 -3.89
C GLY A 101 18.20 -13.47 -3.83
N LEU A 102 17.58 -12.43 -3.25
CA LEU A 102 16.14 -12.31 -3.04
C LEU A 102 15.45 -11.33 -3.99
N SER A 103 16.09 -10.95 -5.12
CA SER A 103 15.50 -10.03 -6.10
C SER A 103 14.11 -10.49 -6.56
N ASN A 104 13.92 -11.79 -6.74
CA ASN A 104 12.66 -12.40 -7.17
C ASN A 104 11.55 -12.38 -6.10
N LYS A 105 11.82 -11.86 -4.92
CA LYS A 105 10.83 -11.57 -3.87
C LYS A 105 10.54 -10.08 -3.74
N ALA A 106 11.30 -9.19 -4.41
CA ALA A 106 11.08 -7.76 -4.32
C ALA A 106 9.81 -7.34 -5.08
N ILE A 107 8.97 -6.54 -4.44
CA ILE A 107 7.78 -5.87 -5.00
C ILE A 107 8.04 -4.37 -4.88
N TYR A 108 8.21 -3.69 -6.02
CA TYR A 108 8.53 -2.27 -6.01
C TYR A 108 7.26 -1.42 -5.94
N ASN A 109 7.10 -0.69 -4.86
CA ASN A 109 6.00 0.23 -4.62
C ASN A 109 6.51 1.63 -4.23
N PRO A 110 6.98 2.44 -5.17
CA PRO A 110 7.42 3.82 -4.92
C PRO A 110 6.26 4.81 -4.91
N GLU A 111 5.02 4.36 -4.80
CA GLU A 111 3.77 5.12 -4.74
C GLU A 111 3.42 5.86 -6.03
N THR A 112 4.25 6.80 -6.52
CA THR A 112 3.92 7.69 -7.65
C THR A 112 4.84 7.54 -8.86
N LEU A 113 5.92 6.78 -8.77
CA LEU A 113 6.99 6.84 -9.79
C LEU A 113 6.78 5.90 -10.99
N VAL A 114 6.10 4.76 -10.84
CA VAL A 114 5.91 3.80 -11.94
C VAL A 114 4.68 4.18 -12.75
N VAL A 115 4.87 4.99 -13.77
CA VAL A 115 3.79 5.60 -14.58
C VAL A 115 3.77 5.13 -16.05
N ASN A 116 4.67 4.26 -16.44
CA ASN A 116 4.75 3.73 -17.79
C ASN A 116 5.34 2.31 -17.83
N TYR A 117 5.12 1.61 -18.94
CA TYR A 117 5.55 0.22 -19.08
C TYR A 117 7.08 0.05 -19.25
N PHE A 118 7.83 1.09 -19.59
CA PHE A 118 9.30 1.02 -19.63
C PHE A 118 9.89 0.93 -18.23
N ASP A 119 9.45 1.81 -17.30
CA ASP A 119 9.88 1.77 -15.90
C ASP A 119 9.49 0.44 -15.24
N MET A 120 8.26 0.01 -15.49
CA MET A 120 7.73 -1.25 -15.00
C MET A 120 8.57 -2.44 -15.50
N ASN A 121 8.80 -2.53 -16.80
CA ASN A 121 9.57 -3.62 -17.39
C ASN A 121 11.06 -3.60 -17.01
N PHE A 122 11.63 -2.42 -16.74
CA PHE A 122 12.98 -2.31 -16.19
C PHE A 122 13.07 -3.00 -14.81
N CYS A 123 12.08 -2.84 -13.95
CA CYS A 123 12.03 -3.57 -12.66
C CYS A 123 11.96 -5.10 -12.89
N PHE A 124 11.20 -5.57 -13.88
CA PHE A 124 11.16 -6.99 -14.23
C PHE A 124 12.48 -7.50 -14.78
N ASP A 125 13.22 -6.68 -15.55
CA ASP A 125 14.57 -7.02 -16.04
C ASP A 125 15.60 -7.11 -14.89
N LEU A 126 15.36 -6.43 -13.78
CA LEU A 126 16.10 -6.60 -12.54
C LEU A 126 15.67 -7.83 -11.73
N ASN A 127 14.80 -8.68 -12.29
CA ASN A 127 14.23 -9.88 -11.66
C ASN A 127 13.37 -9.60 -10.41
N MET A 128 12.70 -8.45 -10.34
CA MET A 128 11.70 -8.22 -9.29
C MET A 128 10.46 -9.10 -9.49
N LYS A 129 9.79 -9.46 -8.38
CA LYS A 129 8.56 -10.28 -8.37
C LYS A 129 7.42 -9.53 -9.05
N SER A 130 7.19 -8.30 -8.65
CA SER A 130 6.11 -7.45 -9.18
C SER A 130 6.41 -5.97 -8.94
N VAL A 131 5.54 -5.13 -9.49
CA VAL A 131 5.59 -3.67 -9.37
C VAL A 131 4.17 -3.17 -9.09
N VAL A 132 4.04 -2.19 -8.20
CA VAL A 132 2.77 -1.48 -8.01
C VAL A 132 2.73 -0.27 -8.95
N LEU A 133 1.72 -0.20 -9.81
CA LEU A 133 1.52 0.94 -10.70
C LEU A 133 1.13 2.19 -9.91
N SER A 134 1.56 3.35 -10.42
CA SER A 134 1.22 4.62 -9.81
C SER A 134 -0.28 4.86 -9.78
N LYS A 135 -0.79 5.34 -8.66
CA LYS A 135 -2.19 5.74 -8.48
C LYS A 135 -2.56 7.04 -9.21
N GLU A 136 -1.57 7.73 -9.78
CA GLU A 136 -1.78 8.97 -10.57
C GLU A 136 -1.99 8.70 -12.07
N MET A 137 -2.09 7.43 -12.47
CA MET A 137 -2.33 7.05 -13.85
C MET A 137 -3.81 7.13 -14.22
N THR A 138 -4.09 7.48 -15.48
CA THR A 138 -5.43 7.33 -16.05
C THR A 138 -5.72 5.87 -16.37
N LEU A 139 -7.01 5.51 -16.45
CA LEU A 139 -7.44 4.16 -16.79
C LEU A 139 -6.79 3.66 -18.09
N ASP A 140 -6.82 4.48 -19.16
CA ASP A 140 -6.19 4.14 -20.45
C ASP A 140 -4.69 3.83 -20.31
N ASN A 141 -3.98 4.61 -19.48
CA ASN A 141 -2.55 4.40 -19.27
C ASN A 141 -2.27 3.13 -18.42
N ILE A 142 -3.13 2.81 -17.46
CA ILE A 142 -3.06 1.56 -16.70
C ILE A 142 -3.22 0.38 -17.65
N ILE A 143 -4.31 0.36 -18.45
CA ILE A 143 -4.59 -0.71 -19.43
C ILE A 143 -3.40 -0.87 -20.39
N LYS A 144 -2.93 0.24 -20.99
CA LYS A 144 -1.80 0.22 -21.89
C LYS A 144 -0.51 -0.32 -21.24
N SER A 145 -0.28 0.00 -19.98
CA SER A 145 0.90 -0.51 -19.27
C SER A 145 0.79 -1.99 -19.01
N ILE A 146 -0.39 -2.49 -18.64
CA ILE A 146 -0.67 -3.91 -18.42
C ILE A 146 -0.47 -4.70 -19.72
N ASP A 147 -0.97 -4.20 -20.85
CA ASP A 147 -0.83 -4.85 -22.16
C ASP A 147 0.64 -5.04 -22.60
N HIS A 148 1.55 -4.21 -22.09
CA HIS A 148 2.98 -4.27 -22.38
C HIS A 148 3.81 -4.88 -21.23
N ALA A 149 3.16 -5.36 -20.18
CA ALA A 149 3.83 -5.91 -19.00
C ALA A 149 4.46 -7.29 -19.30
N LYS A 150 5.72 -7.48 -18.87
CA LYS A 150 6.40 -8.78 -18.95
C LYS A 150 5.92 -9.78 -17.89
N LYS A 151 5.32 -9.30 -16.81
CA LYS A 151 4.79 -10.09 -15.69
C LYS A 151 3.53 -9.42 -15.13
N ASP A 152 2.82 -10.11 -14.25
CA ASP A 152 1.69 -9.54 -13.52
C ASP A 152 2.10 -8.35 -12.66
N VAL A 153 1.28 -7.30 -12.69
CA VAL A 153 1.47 -6.06 -11.94
C VAL A 153 0.45 -5.96 -10.83
N ILE A 154 0.78 -5.17 -9.82
CA ILE A 154 -0.14 -4.85 -8.72
C ILE A 154 -0.74 -3.47 -8.97
N ILE A 155 -2.05 -3.36 -8.81
CA ILE A 155 -2.83 -2.15 -8.99
C ILE A 155 -3.40 -1.75 -7.64
N TYR A 156 -3.10 -0.52 -7.20
CA TYR A 156 -3.76 0.04 -6.04
C TYR A 156 -5.25 0.17 -6.34
N SER A 157 -6.10 -0.48 -5.57
CA SER A 157 -7.49 -0.67 -5.93
C SER A 157 -8.48 -0.12 -4.92
N PHE A 158 -8.10 -0.07 -3.65
CA PHE A 158 -8.96 0.44 -2.59
C PHE A 158 -8.14 1.02 -1.43
N GLY A 159 -8.63 2.13 -0.84
CA GLY A 159 -8.07 2.73 0.36
C GLY A 159 -7.73 4.21 0.22
N PHE A 160 -7.17 4.79 1.27
CA PHE A 160 -6.74 6.20 1.24
C PHE A 160 -5.43 6.38 0.47
N TYR A 161 -5.43 7.26 -0.52
CA TYR A 161 -4.20 7.59 -1.26
C TYR A 161 -3.15 8.23 -0.36
N HIS A 162 -1.98 7.66 -0.40
CA HIS A 162 -0.77 8.23 0.14
C HIS A 162 -0.29 9.36 -0.79
N MET A 163 -0.44 10.61 -0.37
CA MET A 163 -0.11 11.78 -1.19
C MET A 163 1.29 12.31 -0.93
N PHE A 164 1.77 12.18 0.30
CA PHE A 164 3.02 12.76 0.73
C PHE A 164 3.65 11.98 1.87
N TYR A 165 4.98 11.88 1.82
CA TYR A 165 5.78 11.35 2.90
C TYR A 165 7.03 12.19 3.11
N SER A 166 7.37 12.49 4.36
CA SER A 166 8.62 13.12 4.76
C SER A 166 9.17 12.44 6.00
N ARG A 167 10.48 12.18 6.02
CA ARG A 167 11.17 11.70 7.22
C ARG A 167 11.21 12.74 8.36
N ARG A 168 10.81 13.97 8.09
CA ARG A 168 10.74 15.05 9.09
C ARG A 168 9.44 14.99 9.85
N LYS A 169 9.50 15.33 11.15
CA LYS A 169 8.33 15.49 12.02
C LYS A 169 7.69 16.86 11.76
N LEU A 170 6.95 16.99 10.66
CA LEU A 170 6.46 18.29 10.18
C LEU A 170 5.40 18.89 11.10
N VAL A 171 4.55 18.07 11.72
CA VAL A 171 3.55 18.53 12.68
C VAL A 171 4.26 19.14 13.90
N LYS A 172 5.24 18.43 14.46
CA LYS A 172 6.06 18.95 15.56
C LYS A 172 6.76 20.24 15.17
N ASN A 173 7.42 20.28 14.00
CA ASN A 173 8.13 21.47 13.53
C ASN A 173 7.19 22.67 13.37
N TYR A 174 5.95 22.44 12.91
CA TYR A 174 4.94 23.49 12.81
C TYR A 174 4.61 24.08 14.19
N PHE A 175 4.33 23.26 15.19
CA PHE A 175 4.03 23.73 16.55
C PHE A 175 5.22 24.43 17.21
N ASP A 176 6.44 23.94 16.98
CA ASP A 176 7.68 24.59 17.45
C ASP A 176 7.84 26.00 16.83
N GLU A 177 7.54 26.17 15.52
CA GLU A 177 7.64 27.46 14.83
C GLU A 177 6.64 28.49 15.33
N ILE A 178 5.37 28.08 15.56
CA ILE A 178 4.34 28.98 16.09
C ILE A 178 4.45 29.17 17.60
N LYS A 179 5.45 28.53 18.26
CA LYS A 179 5.71 28.57 19.71
C LYS A 179 4.51 28.15 20.57
N GLU A 180 3.71 27.25 20.05
CA GLU A 180 2.62 26.60 20.79
C GLU A 180 3.06 25.20 21.23
N LYS A 181 2.55 24.76 22.40
CA LYS A 181 2.69 23.35 22.75
C LYS A 181 1.81 22.52 21.82
N ASP A 182 2.41 21.49 21.23
CA ASP A 182 1.63 20.42 20.62
C ASP A 182 0.75 19.78 21.70
N LYS A 183 -0.53 20.14 21.67
CA LYS A 183 -1.56 19.57 22.58
C LYS A 183 -2.11 18.25 22.01
N HIS A 184 -1.70 17.89 20.83
CA HIS A 184 -2.16 16.74 20.07
C HIS A 184 -1.04 15.69 20.02
N GLU A 185 -0.74 15.07 21.15
CA GLU A 185 0.10 13.87 21.23
C GLU A 185 -0.48 12.70 20.38
N LYS A 186 -1.53 12.98 19.59
CA LYS A 186 -2.17 12.02 18.72
C LYS A 186 -1.42 11.97 17.39
N GLU A 187 -1.11 10.80 17.00
CA GLU A 187 -0.46 10.48 15.74
C GLU A 187 -1.30 10.86 14.49
N HIS A 188 -2.62 11.13 14.66
CA HIS A 188 -3.57 11.43 13.57
C HIS A 188 -4.22 12.82 13.76
N LEU A 189 -4.05 13.67 12.76
CA LEU A 189 -4.66 15.00 12.68
C LEU A 189 -5.34 15.19 11.31
N LEU A 190 -6.15 16.25 11.20
CA LEU A 190 -6.77 16.65 9.94
C LEU A 190 -6.16 17.96 9.46
N LEU A 191 -5.69 17.99 8.22
CA LEU A 191 -5.15 19.17 7.56
C LEU A 191 -6.21 19.74 6.61
N LYS A 192 -6.61 21.01 6.81
CA LYS A 192 -7.54 21.70 5.92
C LYS A 192 -6.83 22.77 5.09
N GLU A 193 -6.99 22.72 3.78
CA GLU A 193 -6.59 23.80 2.91
C GLU A 193 -7.63 24.93 2.96
N ALA A 194 -7.17 26.19 2.89
CA ALA A 194 -8.07 27.36 2.94
C ALA A 194 -9.07 27.43 1.78
N THR A 195 -8.71 26.82 0.64
CA THR A 195 -9.46 26.88 -0.63
C THR A 195 -10.23 25.62 -0.96
N ARG A 196 -10.16 24.58 -0.11
CA ARG A 196 -10.83 23.28 -0.32
C ARG A 196 -11.66 22.89 0.89
N GLU A 197 -12.75 22.20 0.65
CA GLU A 197 -13.62 21.69 1.72
C GLU A 197 -13.07 20.42 2.37
N ASN A 198 -12.33 19.63 1.59
CA ASN A 198 -11.78 18.35 2.02
C ASN A 198 -10.73 18.53 3.13
N MET A 199 -10.74 17.59 4.07
CA MET A 199 -9.74 17.50 5.13
C MET A 199 -8.83 16.30 4.86
N TYR A 200 -7.54 16.54 4.70
CA TYR A 200 -6.54 15.49 4.50
C TYR A 200 -6.14 14.90 5.83
N HIS A 201 -5.95 13.58 5.86
CA HIS A 201 -5.43 12.90 7.04
C HIS A 201 -3.92 13.11 7.11
N ILE A 202 -3.42 13.53 8.27
CA ILE A 202 -2.00 13.71 8.54
C ILE A 202 -1.60 12.87 9.76
N TYR A 203 -0.58 12.06 9.58
CA TYR A 203 -0.05 11.17 10.59
C TYR A 203 1.42 11.47 10.80
N GLN A 204 1.88 11.40 12.04
CA GLN A 204 3.27 11.59 12.38
C GLN A 204 3.69 10.61 13.46
N ASP A 205 4.82 9.93 13.21
CA ASP A 205 5.49 9.07 14.17
C ASP A 205 7.02 9.28 14.13
N ASP A 206 7.77 8.32 14.66
CA ASP A 206 9.24 8.38 14.64
C ASP A 206 9.84 8.19 13.24
N ASN A 207 9.09 7.63 12.30
CA ASN A 207 9.52 7.45 10.91
C ASN A 207 9.24 8.65 10.02
N GLY A 208 8.48 9.65 10.51
CA GLY A 208 8.21 10.88 9.78
C GLY A 208 6.75 11.29 9.76
N THR A 209 6.38 12.04 8.74
CA THR A 209 5.03 12.57 8.54
C THR A 209 4.47 12.08 7.22
N ILE A 210 3.21 11.65 7.24
CA ILE A 210 2.46 11.15 6.10
C ILE A 210 1.19 11.96 5.93
N ILE A 211 0.82 12.26 4.69
CA ILE A 211 -0.47 12.86 4.35
C ILE A 211 -1.18 11.95 3.35
N THR A 212 -2.43 11.61 3.64
CA THR A 212 -3.32 10.91 2.71
C THR A 212 -4.48 11.80 2.29
N ASN A 213 -5.13 11.45 1.17
CA ASN A 213 -6.35 12.13 0.77
C ASN A 213 -7.50 11.89 1.77
N SER A 214 -8.57 12.65 1.61
CA SER A 214 -9.78 12.57 2.44
C SER A 214 -10.72 11.45 2.03
N ASP A 215 -10.70 11.05 0.76
CA ASP A 215 -11.68 10.15 0.18
C ASP A 215 -11.04 8.77 -0.09
N ILE A 216 -11.81 7.71 0.07
CA ILE A 216 -11.38 6.36 -0.31
C ILE A 216 -11.33 6.26 -1.83
N PHE A 217 -10.16 5.93 -2.37
CA PHE A 217 -10.06 5.51 -3.77
C PHE A 217 -10.68 4.13 -3.94
N CYS A 218 -11.45 3.96 -5.02
CA CYS A 218 -12.01 2.67 -5.38
C CYS A 218 -12.14 2.54 -6.90
N ASN A 219 -11.62 1.46 -7.44
CA ASN A 219 -11.74 1.13 -8.87
C ASN A 219 -12.61 -0.10 -9.15
N LEU A 220 -13.42 -0.53 -8.19
CA LEU A 220 -14.24 -1.75 -8.28
C LEU A 220 -15.06 -1.83 -9.58
N ASN A 221 -15.64 -0.71 -10.01
CA ASN A 221 -16.47 -0.67 -11.22
C ASN A 221 -15.68 -0.92 -12.51
N TYR A 222 -14.36 -0.81 -12.49
CA TYR A 222 -13.47 -0.90 -13.67
C TYR A 222 -12.64 -2.18 -13.72
N LEU A 223 -12.86 -3.15 -12.82
CA LEU A 223 -12.08 -4.40 -12.78
C LEU A 223 -12.25 -5.25 -14.05
N ASP A 224 -13.33 -5.09 -14.78
CA ASP A 224 -13.53 -5.79 -16.06
C ASP A 224 -12.54 -5.33 -17.13
N GLU A 225 -12.03 -4.08 -17.01
CA GLU A 225 -11.09 -3.47 -17.95
C GLU A 225 -9.62 -3.58 -17.48
N ILE A 226 -9.41 -3.72 -16.17
CA ILE A 226 -8.09 -3.73 -15.53
C ILE A 226 -7.72 -5.16 -15.14
N LYS A 227 -6.64 -5.70 -15.72
CA LYS A 227 -6.14 -7.04 -15.40
C LYS A 227 -4.85 -6.97 -14.60
N GLY A 228 -4.84 -7.55 -13.39
CA GLY A 228 -3.68 -7.54 -12.51
C GLY A 228 -4.03 -8.03 -11.12
N ASP A 229 -3.08 -7.94 -10.20
CA ASP A 229 -3.34 -8.19 -8.79
C ASP A 229 -3.83 -6.90 -8.13
N TYR A 230 -4.84 -6.99 -7.27
CA TYR A 230 -5.52 -5.84 -6.68
C TYR A 230 -5.08 -5.62 -5.24
N LEU A 231 -4.51 -4.44 -4.96
CA LEU A 231 -4.10 -4.04 -3.62
C LEU A 231 -5.23 -3.30 -2.91
N ILE A 232 -5.73 -3.89 -1.85
CA ILE A 232 -6.68 -3.29 -0.91
C ILE A 232 -5.91 -2.83 0.32
N ASP A 233 -5.86 -1.53 0.54
CA ASP A 233 -5.19 -0.91 1.68
C ASP A 233 -6.21 -0.68 2.81
N SER A 234 -6.04 -1.38 3.92
CA SER A 234 -6.94 -1.32 5.07
C SER A 234 -6.63 -0.18 6.06
N TYR A 235 -5.67 0.69 5.73
CA TYR A 235 -5.20 1.74 6.63
C TYR A 235 -6.33 2.67 7.08
N ASP A 236 -6.51 2.78 8.42
CA ASP A 236 -7.54 3.60 9.07
C ASP A 236 -8.99 3.19 8.74
N LEU A 237 -9.18 1.91 8.39
CA LEU A 237 -10.47 1.34 8.05
C LEU A 237 -10.82 0.16 8.97
N ASP A 238 -12.10 -0.04 9.21
CA ASP A 238 -12.62 -1.12 10.04
C ASP A 238 -12.45 -2.48 9.36
N SER A 239 -12.03 -3.51 10.13
CA SER A 239 -11.71 -4.84 9.58
C SER A 239 -12.94 -5.54 8.99
N GLU A 240 -14.12 -5.41 9.59
CA GLU A 240 -15.34 -6.01 9.03
C GLU A 240 -15.72 -5.34 7.71
N TYR A 241 -15.58 -4.02 7.64
CA TYR A 241 -15.79 -3.27 6.41
C TYR A 241 -14.81 -3.70 5.30
N ILE A 242 -13.52 -3.88 5.63
CA ILE A 242 -12.52 -4.39 4.67
C ILE A 242 -12.87 -5.80 4.20
N ASN A 243 -13.41 -6.65 5.08
CA ASN A 243 -13.88 -7.97 4.67
C ASN A 243 -15.02 -7.90 3.64
N ASP A 244 -15.96 -6.96 3.81
CA ASP A 244 -17.04 -6.75 2.83
C ASP A 244 -16.47 -6.25 1.48
N VAL A 245 -15.49 -5.35 1.52
CA VAL A 245 -14.78 -4.89 0.32
C VAL A 245 -14.09 -6.06 -0.39
N ILE A 246 -13.33 -6.88 0.33
CA ILE A 246 -12.65 -8.06 -0.24
C ILE A 246 -13.66 -9.01 -0.90
N ASN A 247 -14.81 -9.23 -0.26
CA ASN A 247 -15.87 -10.08 -0.79
C ASN A 247 -16.49 -9.50 -2.07
N ALA A 248 -16.68 -8.18 -2.13
CA ALA A 248 -17.17 -7.50 -3.33
C ALA A 248 -16.16 -7.61 -4.50
N TYR A 249 -14.87 -7.35 -4.24
CA TYR A 249 -13.82 -7.54 -5.23
C TYR A 249 -13.74 -8.97 -5.73
N ARG A 250 -13.81 -9.98 -4.85
CA ARG A 250 -13.77 -11.39 -5.23
C ARG A 250 -14.95 -11.76 -6.13
N ARG A 251 -16.17 -11.37 -5.77
CA ARG A 251 -17.36 -11.61 -6.61
C ARG A 251 -17.21 -10.97 -8.00
N LYS A 252 -16.69 -9.74 -8.06
CA LYS A 252 -16.45 -9.06 -9.33
C LYS A 252 -15.40 -9.78 -10.18
N ILE A 253 -14.28 -10.22 -9.58
CA ILE A 253 -13.24 -11.01 -10.25
C ILE A 253 -13.80 -12.35 -10.77
N ASP A 254 -14.73 -12.96 -10.03
CA ASP A 254 -15.39 -14.22 -10.41
C ASP A 254 -16.51 -14.02 -11.46
N GLY A 255 -16.65 -12.80 -12.01
CA GLY A 255 -17.57 -12.47 -13.12
C GLY A 255 -19.00 -12.16 -12.68
N GLN A 256 -19.24 -11.93 -11.39
CA GLN A 256 -20.53 -11.47 -10.91
C GLN A 256 -20.67 -9.96 -11.12
N TYR A 257 -21.90 -9.50 -11.36
CA TYR A 257 -22.19 -8.07 -11.33
C TYR A 257 -22.08 -7.56 -9.90
N VAL A 258 -21.20 -6.59 -9.68
CA VAL A 258 -21.01 -5.90 -8.40
C VAL A 258 -20.78 -4.43 -8.70
N ASP A 259 -21.47 -3.55 -7.99
CA ASP A 259 -21.34 -2.10 -8.09
C ASP A 259 -20.75 -1.53 -6.80
N ILE A 260 -20.05 -0.38 -6.91
CA ILE A 260 -19.47 0.33 -5.76
C ILE A 260 -20.50 0.68 -4.68
N GLU A 261 -21.77 0.86 -5.06
CA GLU A 261 -22.85 1.16 -4.10
C GLU A 261 -23.04 0.05 -3.05
N GLU A 262 -22.61 -1.18 -3.33
CA GLU A 262 -22.70 -2.28 -2.36
C GLU A 262 -21.72 -2.15 -1.19
N ILE A 263 -20.62 -1.38 -1.39
CA ILE A 263 -19.59 -1.16 -0.35
C ILE A 263 -19.56 0.28 0.16
N LYS A 264 -20.38 1.18 -0.41
CA LYS A 264 -20.53 2.54 0.12
C LYS A 264 -21.26 2.54 1.46
N ASN A 265 -20.86 3.44 2.32
CA ASN A 265 -21.53 3.75 3.58
C ASN A 265 -21.43 5.24 3.89
N ASP A 266 -22.22 5.73 4.84
CA ASP A 266 -22.30 7.15 5.21
C ASP A 266 -21.04 7.66 5.94
N LYS A 267 -20.12 6.76 6.33
CA LYS A 267 -18.92 7.10 7.09
C LYS A 267 -17.80 7.64 6.19
N TYR A 268 -17.75 7.18 4.92
CA TYR A 268 -16.65 7.49 4.02
C TYR A 268 -17.14 8.07 2.70
N SER A 269 -16.45 9.08 2.19
CA SER A 269 -16.57 9.54 0.81
C SER A 269 -15.63 8.76 -0.12
N PHE A 270 -16.00 8.65 -1.39
CA PHE A 270 -15.31 7.85 -2.40
C PHE A 270 -14.83 8.70 -3.56
N THR A 271 -13.72 8.29 -4.16
CA THR A 271 -13.14 8.94 -5.33
C THR A 271 -12.59 7.90 -6.32
N GLU A 272 -12.68 8.21 -7.60
CA GLU A 272 -11.98 7.49 -8.67
C GLU A 272 -10.55 8.03 -8.90
N GLY A 273 -10.11 8.98 -8.07
CA GLY A 273 -8.76 9.54 -8.13
C GLY A 273 -8.45 10.18 -9.49
N PHE A 274 -7.43 9.66 -10.15
CA PHE A 274 -6.95 10.16 -11.44
C PHE A 274 -7.42 9.34 -12.66
N LEU A 275 -8.25 8.31 -12.49
CA LEU A 275 -8.62 7.41 -13.59
C LEU A 275 -9.14 8.14 -14.83
N PHE A 276 -9.88 9.23 -14.66
CA PHE A 276 -10.47 10.00 -15.77
C PHE A 276 -9.93 11.43 -15.88
N ARG A 277 -8.90 11.77 -15.10
CA ARG A 277 -8.30 13.12 -15.13
C ARG A 277 -7.17 13.16 -16.16
N LYS A 278 -7.30 13.99 -17.19
CA LYS A 278 -6.21 14.24 -18.12
C LYS A 278 -5.06 14.95 -17.41
N ILE A 279 -3.83 14.48 -17.64
CA ILE A 279 -2.61 15.14 -17.15
C ILE A 279 -2.57 16.56 -17.75
N GLY A 280 -2.44 17.59 -16.89
CA GLY A 280 -2.42 18.99 -17.30
C GLY A 280 -3.79 19.68 -17.38
N ALA A 281 -4.89 19.00 -17.13
CA ALA A 281 -6.17 19.66 -16.87
C ALA A 281 -6.14 20.34 -15.50
N ARG A 282 -6.30 21.68 -15.49
CA ARG A 282 -6.44 22.48 -14.26
C ARG A 282 -7.86 22.39 -13.72
#